data_8919bb39de164638754aee40abaa2369
#
_entry.id   8919bb39de164638754aee40abaa2369
#
_cell.length_a   1.000
_cell.length_b   1.000
_cell.length_c   1.000
_cell.angle_alpha   90.00
_cell.angle_beta   90.00
_cell.angle_gamma   90.00
#
_symmetry.space_group_name_H-M   'P 1'
#
loop_
_entity.id
_entity.type
_entity.pdbx_description
1 polymer ?
#
loop_
_entity_poly.entity_id
_entity_poly.type
_entity_poly.pdbx_seq_one_letter_code
_entity_poly.pdbx_strand_id
1 'polypeptide(L)'
;MHSISDIKQGVAKGDFLLLAKAISFIENNVVAANTFLEALVPTQVPIMGLTGPPGAGKSTLINALISTWVEEGKKVAVLSVDPSSPFHHGAILGDRIRMKDWYLHPQVYIRSLASRGHLGGLNMAMLSMTTLMQSAGFDYIVVETVGVGQSEVEIASLADTTVVVLVPEAGDEVQMMKSGLMEIANVFVVNKSDRPNAQIFVNHLKQMIAENTSSQLAPAVVSTIATEREGTSDLLKAIEAHQLAMQDGLQKKEMFFNKVVQLIMASKMNQVDIEKVKTSLALECTKANFNVFKFAQTFY
;
A
#
# COMPACT_ATOMS: atom_id res chain seq x y z
N MET A 1 -26.34 -12.11 14.96
CA MET A 1 -25.74 -11.11 14.07
C MET A 1 -25.06 -10.08 14.96
N HIS A 2 -23.79 -9.74 14.71
CA HIS A 2 -23.14 -8.67 15.48
C HIS A 2 -23.66 -7.31 15.00
N SER A 3 -23.93 -6.41 15.94
CA SER A 3 -24.30 -5.03 15.62
C SER A 3 -23.05 -4.26 15.09
N ILE A 4 -23.27 -3.14 14.42
CA ILE A 4 -22.18 -2.23 14.00
C ILE A 4 -21.35 -1.78 15.23
N SER A 5 -22.01 -1.58 16.36
CA SER A 5 -21.35 -1.23 17.63
C SER A 5 -20.44 -2.36 18.13
N ASP A 6 -20.89 -3.62 18.06
CA ASP A 6 -20.07 -4.78 18.45
C ASP A 6 -18.83 -4.91 17.56
N ILE A 7 -19.01 -4.69 16.25
CA ILE A 7 -17.89 -4.73 15.30
C ILE A 7 -16.86 -3.64 15.63
N LYS A 8 -17.29 -2.41 15.90
CA LYS A 8 -16.38 -1.32 16.29
C LYS A 8 -15.60 -1.62 17.57
N GLN A 9 -16.28 -2.12 18.60
CA GLN A 9 -15.65 -2.50 19.85
C GLN A 9 -14.65 -3.65 19.65
N GLY A 10 -14.97 -4.63 18.81
CA GLY A 10 -14.09 -5.73 18.47
C GLY A 10 -12.85 -5.27 17.72
N VAL A 11 -13.00 -4.36 16.75
CA VAL A 11 -11.86 -3.74 16.06
C VAL A 11 -10.93 -3.06 17.05
N ALA A 12 -11.45 -2.22 17.94
CA ALA A 12 -10.65 -1.53 18.95
C ALA A 12 -9.91 -2.47 19.92
N LYS A 13 -10.45 -3.68 20.14
CA LYS A 13 -9.81 -4.73 20.96
C LYS A 13 -8.84 -5.62 20.18
N GLY A 14 -8.73 -5.44 18.86
CA GLY A 14 -7.91 -6.28 18.00
C GLY A 14 -8.47 -7.68 17.79
N ASP A 15 -9.80 -7.85 17.81
CA ASP A 15 -10.47 -9.11 17.49
C ASP A 15 -10.45 -9.34 15.97
N PHE A 16 -9.69 -10.34 15.53
CA PHE A 16 -9.50 -10.63 14.10
C PHE A 16 -10.78 -11.08 13.38
N LEU A 17 -11.72 -11.73 14.10
CA LEU A 17 -12.99 -12.13 13.51
C LEU A 17 -13.87 -10.89 13.23
N LEU A 18 -13.94 -9.98 14.19
CA LEU A 18 -14.70 -8.74 14.05
C LEU A 18 -14.02 -7.77 13.07
N LEU A 19 -12.69 -7.77 13.02
CA LEU A 19 -11.91 -7.05 11.99
C LEU A 19 -12.24 -7.56 10.59
N ALA A 20 -12.28 -8.88 10.37
CA ALA A 20 -12.68 -9.46 9.08
C ALA A 20 -14.13 -9.09 8.69
N LYS A 21 -15.03 -9.00 9.66
CA LYS A 21 -16.41 -8.53 9.43
C LYS A 21 -16.45 -7.04 9.08
N ALA A 22 -15.63 -6.21 9.73
CA ALA A 22 -15.50 -4.79 9.41
C ALA A 22 -15.02 -4.59 7.98
N ILE A 23 -14.01 -5.34 7.53
CA ILE A 23 -13.52 -5.32 6.15
C ILE A 23 -14.65 -5.65 5.18
N SER A 24 -15.35 -6.77 5.41
CA SER A 24 -16.46 -7.18 4.55
C SER A 24 -17.61 -6.16 4.53
N PHE A 25 -17.86 -5.49 5.65
CA PHE A 25 -18.85 -4.41 5.72
C PHE A 25 -18.42 -3.21 4.86
N ILE A 26 -17.16 -2.78 4.97
CA ILE A 26 -16.61 -1.66 4.19
C ILE A 26 -16.62 -1.99 2.69
N GLU A 27 -16.21 -3.21 2.30
CA GLU A 27 -16.16 -3.64 0.90
C GLU A 27 -17.54 -3.70 0.24
N ASN A 28 -18.60 -4.00 0.99
CA ASN A 28 -19.95 -4.22 0.47
C ASN A 28 -20.91 -3.03 0.61
N ASN A 29 -20.57 -2.02 1.42
CA ASN A 29 -21.48 -0.93 1.79
C ASN A 29 -20.77 0.43 1.69
N VAL A 30 -20.47 0.89 0.47
CA VAL A 30 -19.65 2.11 0.24
C VAL A 30 -20.19 3.35 0.98
N VAL A 31 -21.51 3.55 1.02
CA VAL A 31 -22.13 4.72 1.69
C VAL A 31 -22.02 4.60 3.21
N ALA A 32 -22.37 3.45 3.77
CA ALA A 32 -22.33 3.22 5.21
C ALA A 32 -20.90 3.06 5.76
N ALA A 33 -19.94 2.69 4.88
CA ALA A 33 -18.52 2.57 5.22
C ALA A 33 -17.93 3.89 5.70
N ASN A 34 -18.26 5.02 5.09
CA ASN A 34 -17.75 6.32 5.51
C ASN A 34 -18.15 6.65 6.95
N THR A 35 -19.43 6.52 7.28
CA THR A 35 -19.91 6.75 8.66
C THR A 35 -19.28 5.78 9.66
N PHE A 36 -19.00 4.53 9.25
CA PHE A 36 -18.29 3.57 10.08
C PHE A 36 -16.84 4.00 10.31
N LEU A 37 -16.11 4.40 9.27
CA LEU A 37 -14.71 4.83 9.33
C LEU A 37 -14.56 6.15 10.13
N GLU A 38 -15.46 7.13 9.94
CA GLU A 38 -15.50 8.38 10.71
C GLU A 38 -15.62 8.15 12.22
N ALA A 39 -16.27 7.06 12.59
CA ALA A 39 -16.48 6.72 13.99
C ALA A 39 -15.34 5.86 14.61
N LEU A 40 -14.32 5.52 13.85
CA LEU A 40 -13.11 4.87 14.35
C LEU A 40 -12.13 5.90 14.96
N VAL A 41 -11.23 5.41 15.81
CA VAL A 41 -10.16 6.22 16.41
C VAL A 41 -8.82 5.62 15.97
N PRO A 42 -8.29 6.02 14.82
CA PRO A 42 -7.02 5.50 14.33
C PRO A 42 -5.86 5.98 15.22
N THR A 43 -4.92 5.08 15.48
CA THR A 43 -3.65 5.40 16.14
C THR A 43 -2.67 5.98 15.13
N GLN A 44 -1.55 6.52 15.64
CA GLN A 44 -0.47 7.07 14.81
C GLN A 44 0.53 6.01 14.33
N VAL A 45 0.14 4.73 14.29
CA VAL A 45 1.01 3.67 13.78
C VAL A 45 1.34 3.93 12.32
N PRO A 46 2.64 4.04 11.96
CA PRO A 46 3.05 4.30 10.60
C PRO A 46 2.73 3.14 9.67
N ILE A 47 2.39 3.47 8.43
CA ILE A 47 2.14 2.50 7.37
C ILE A 47 3.42 2.33 6.56
N MET A 48 3.95 1.11 6.51
CA MET A 48 5.07 0.74 5.66
C MET A 48 4.55 0.20 4.33
N GLY A 49 4.87 0.88 3.24
CA GLY A 49 4.62 0.40 1.89
C GLY A 49 5.81 -0.41 1.36
N LEU A 50 5.56 -1.61 0.83
CA LEU A 50 6.58 -2.46 0.23
C LEU A 50 6.25 -2.69 -1.24
N THR A 51 7.14 -2.26 -2.12
CA THR A 51 6.99 -2.39 -3.57
C THR A 51 8.27 -2.87 -4.24
N GLY A 52 8.24 -3.08 -5.54
CA GLY A 52 9.38 -3.53 -6.35
C GLY A 52 8.99 -4.62 -7.35
N PRO A 53 9.88 -5.01 -8.28
CA PRO A 53 9.58 -5.92 -9.36
C PRO A 53 9.12 -7.31 -8.87
N PRO A 54 8.40 -8.06 -9.71
CA PRO A 54 8.06 -9.45 -9.43
C PRO A 54 9.34 -10.28 -9.22
N GLY A 55 9.32 -11.20 -8.25
CA GLY A 55 10.49 -12.03 -7.96
C GLY A 55 11.58 -11.36 -7.12
N ALA A 56 11.48 -10.08 -6.77
CA ALA A 56 12.44 -9.40 -5.89
C ALA A 56 12.49 -9.97 -4.45
N GLY A 57 11.51 -10.78 -4.07
CA GLY A 57 11.48 -11.43 -2.76
C GLY A 57 10.75 -10.62 -1.69
N LYS A 58 9.81 -9.74 -2.08
CA LYS A 58 9.01 -8.92 -1.18
C LYS A 58 8.32 -9.73 -0.08
N SER A 59 7.55 -10.73 -0.45
CA SER A 59 6.83 -11.57 0.52
C SER A 59 7.78 -12.37 1.43
N THR A 60 8.96 -12.77 0.93
CA THR A 60 10.01 -13.40 1.74
C THR A 60 10.57 -12.41 2.77
N LEU A 61 10.81 -11.18 2.35
CA LEU A 61 11.27 -10.12 3.23
C LEU A 61 10.23 -9.79 4.30
N ILE A 62 8.94 -9.72 3.92
CA ILE A 62 7.85 -9.53 4.89
C ILE A 62 7.83 -10.68 5.91
N ASN A 63 7.98 -11.93 5.48
CA ASN A 63 8.07 -13.07 6.40
C ASN A 63 9.23 -12.93 7.39
N ALA A 64 10.39 -12.48 6.94
CA ALA A 64 11.55 -12.22 7.81
C ALA A 64 11.26 -11.12 8.84
N LEU A 65 10.61 -10.03 8.41
CA LEU A 65 10.20 -8.92 9.29
C LEU A 65 9.14 -9.37 10.30
N ILE A 66 8.10 -10.09 9.88
CA ILE A 66 7.06 -10.63 10.76
C ILE A 66 7.70 -11.50 11.85
N SER A 67 8.65 -12.38 11.47
CA SER A 67 9.33 -13.24 12.45
C SER A 67 10.02 -12.41 13.54
N THR A 68 10.75 -11.37 13.14
CA THR A 68 11.43 -10.48 14.11
C THR A 68 10.43 -9.78 15.02
N TRP A 69 9.38 -9.20 14.48
CA TRP A 69 8.37 -8.49 15.28
C TRP A 69 7.58 -9.39 16.20
N VAL A 70 7.24 -10.61 15.77
CA VAL A 70 6.53 -11.58 16.59
C VAL A 70 7.41 -12.09 17.74
N GLU A 71 8.71 -12.31 17.50
CA GLU A 71 9.68 -12.64 18.55
C GLU A 71 9.78 -11.52 19.61
N GLU A 72 9.52 -10.27 19.23
CA GLU A 72 9.44 -9.11 20.14
C GLU A 72 8.04 -8.94 20.79
N GLY A 73 7.10 -9.84 20.51
CA GLY A 73 5.74 -9.78 21.06
C GLY A 73 4.82 -8.77 20.38
N LYS A 74 5.20 -8.26 19.20
CA LYS A 74 4.46 -7.24 18.44
C LYS A 74 3.33 -7.82 17.61
N LYS A 75 2.29 -7.02 17.39
CA LYS A 75 1.17 -7.33 16.51
C LYS A 75 1.36 -6.70 15.14
N VAL A 76 1.18 -7.48 14.09
CA VAL A 76 1.45 -7.09 12.70
C VAL A 76 0.22 -7.26 11.82
N ALA A 77 -0.11 -6.24 11.04
CA ALA A 77 -1.07 -6.34 9.94
C ALA A 77 -0.35 -6.30 8.60
N VAL A 78 -0.69 -7.22 7.70
CA VAL A 78 -0.20 -7.24 6.31
C VAL A 78 -1.38 -7.16 5.36
N LEU A 79 -1.37 -6.16 4.51
CA LEU A 79 -2.34 -5.96 3.42
C LEU A 79 -1.62 -6.20 2.09
N SER A 80 -1.89 -7.32 1.44
CA SER A 80 -1.35 -7.63 0.10
C SER A 80 -2.33 -7.16 -0.95
N VAL A 81 -1.88 -6.24 -1.82
CA VAL A 81 -2.68 -5.69 -2.91
C VAL A 81 -2.39 -6.47 -4.18
N ASP A 82 -3.37 -7.21 -4.66
CA ASP A 82 -3.28 -7.94 -5.92
C ASP A 82 -4.00 -7.14 -7.02
N PRO A 83 -3.32 -6.78 -8.15
CA PRO A 83 -4.02 -6.28 -9.32
C PRO A 83 -4.97 -7.39 -9.81
N SER A 84 -6.24 -7.28 -9.45
CA SER A 84 -7.26 -8.21 -9.92
C SER A 84 -7.28 -8.20 -11.44
N SER A 85 -7.10 -9.36 -12.04
CA SER A 85 -7.47 -9.58 -13.43
C SER A 85 -8.94 -9.14 -13.59
N PRO A 86 -9.28 -8.31 -14.57
CA PRO A 86 -10.67 -7.92 -14.83
C PRO A 86 -11.58 -9.13 -15.13
N PHE A 87 -10.98 -10.32 -15.32
CA PHE A 87 -11.67 -11.56 -15.67
C PHE A 87 -11.89 -12.53 -14.48
N HIS A 88 -11.27 -12.29 -13.33
CA HIS A 88 -11.42 -13.18 -12.15
C HIS A 88 -11.72 -12.35 -10.90
N HIS A 89 -12.93 -12.56 -10.35
CA HIS A 89 -13.42 -11.92 -9.12
C HIS A 89 -12.77 -12.47 -7.83
N GLY A 90 -11.46 -12.67 -7.80
CA GLY A 90 -10.75 -13.17 -6.62
C GLY A 90 -9.26 -12.88 -6.67
N ALA A 91 -8.67 -12.55 -5.53
CA ALA A 91 -7.23 -12.45 -5.37
C ALA A 91 -6.59 -13.79 -5.72
N ILE A 92 -5.52 -13.79 -6.53
CA ILE A 92 -4.83 -15.00 -6.95
C ILE A 92 -4.23 -15.66 -5.70
N LEU A 93 -4.48 -16.96 -5.53
CA LEU A 93 -4.07 -17.78 -4.37
C LEU A 93 -2.56 -17.77 -4.06
N GLY A 94 -1.73 -17.21 -4.93
CA GLY A 94 -0.27 -17.26 -4.83
C GLY A 94 0.32 -16.66 -3.56
N ASP A 95 -0.21 -15.52 -3.10
CA ASP A 95 0.31 -14.84 -1.91
C ASP A 95 -0.09 -15.56 -0.62
N ARG A 96 -1.26 -16.21 -0.61
CA ARG A 96 -1.69 -17.02 0.53
C ARG A 96 -0.75 -18.18 0.82
N ILE A 97 -0.16 -18.80 -0.19
CA ILE A 97 0.75 -19.94 -0.01
C ILE A 97 2.08 -19.50 0.62
N ARG A 98 2.55 -18.28 0.33
CA ARG A 98 3.86 -17.77 0.79
C ARG A 98 3.91 -17.39 2.26
N MET A 99 2.76 -17.01 2.86
CA MET A 99 2.66 -16.56 4.25
C MET A 99 1.83 -17.52 5.13
N LYS A 100 1.66 -18.79 4.70
CA LYS A 100 0.80 -19.79 5.35
C LYS A 100 1.09 -20.00 6.84
N ASP A 101 2.33 -19.85 7.24
CA ASP A 101 2.78 -20.08 8.62
C ASP A 101 2.22 -19.05 9.61
N TRP A 102 1.77 -17.90 9.11
CA TRP A 102 1.25 -16.78 9.91
C TRP A 102 -0.28 -16.71 9.99
N TYR A 103 -1.03 -17.43 9.15
CA TYR A 103 -2.49 -17.28 9.08
C TYR A 103 -3.25 -17.58 10.37
N LEU A 104 -2.71 -18.46 11.20
CA LEU A 104 -3.29 -18.83 12.49
C LEU A 104 -2.56 -18.20 13.67
N HIS A 105 -1.57 -17.34 13.39
CA HIS A 105 -0.79 -16.74 14.46
C HIS A 105 -1.57 -15.59 15.14
N PRO A 106 -1.72 -15.59 16.47
CA PRO A 106 -2.59 -14.65 17.18
C PRO A 106 -2.13 -13.19 17.12
N GLN A 107 -0.90 -12.93 16.71
CA GLN A 107 -0.32 -11.59 16.60
C GLN A 107 -0.24 -11.11 15.13
N VAL A 108 -0.60 -11.93 14.15
CA VAL A 108 -0.43 -11.59 12.73
C VAL A 108 -1.76 -11.65 12.00
N TYR A 109 -2.13 -10.54 11.39
CA TYR A 109 -3.32 -10.46 10.54
C TYR A 109 -2.92 -10.22 9.08
N ILE A 110 -3.31 -11.12 8.18
CA ILE A 110 -2.99 -11.02 6.75
C ILE A 110 -4.28 -10.95 5.96
N ARG A 111 -4.37 -9.97 5.05
CA ARG A 111 -5.52 -9.81 4.15
C ARG A 111 -5.04 -9.49 2.74
N SER A 112 -5.48 -10.28 1.76
CA SER A 112 -5.34 -9.93 0.35
C SER A 112 -6.53 -9.08 -0.08
N LEU A 113 -6.24 -7.95 -0.73
CA LEU A 113 -7.22 -7.01 -1.26
C LEU A 113 -7.15 -7.03 -2.78
N ALA A 114 -8.30 -7.18 -3.42
CA ALA A 114 -8.39 -7.07 -4.87
C ALA A 114 -8.49 -5.59 -5.25
N SER A 115 -7.66 -5.12 -6.18
CA SER A 115 -7.84 -3.80 -6.82
C SER A 115 -9.05 -3.88 -7.75
N ARG A 116 -10.25 -3.73 -7.20
CA ARG A 116 -11.46 -3.61 -8.02
C ARG A 116 -11.38 -2.28 -8.75
N GLY A 117 -11.40 -2.27 -10.09
CA GLY A 117 -11.29 -1.10 -10.95
C GLY A 117 -12.41 -0.05 -10.77
N HIS A 118 -12.59 0.45 -9.57
CA HIS A 118 -13.47 1.55 -9.26
C HIS A 118 -12.86 2.86 -9.78
N LEU A 119 -13.70 3.73 -10.34
CA LEU A 119 -13.38 5.13 -10.58
C LEU A 119 -13.01 5.79 -9.25
N GLY A 120 -11.74 6.01 -9.01
CA GLY A 120 -11.18 6.44 -7.73
C GLY A 120 -10.05 5.54 -7.21
N GLY A 121 -9.81 4.41 -7.88
CA GLY A 121 -8.60 3.59 -7.77
C GLY A 121 -8.47 2.74 -6.51
N LEU A 122 -7.40 1.98 -6.51
CA LEU A 122 -6.84 1.21 -5.41
C LEU A 122 -6.73 2.03 -4.12
N ASN A 123 -6.51 3.33 -4.26
CA ASN A 123 -6.17 4.25 -3.21
C ASN A 123 -7.29 4.40 -2.15
N MET A 124 -8.57 4.49 -2.54
CA MET A 124 -9.68 4.66 -1.59
C MET A 124 -9.94 3.41 -0.75
N ALA A 125 -9.94 2.25 -1.39
CA ALA A 125 -10.09 0.98 -0.67
C ALA A 125 -8.91 0.78 0.31
N MET A 126 -7.69 1.09 -0.13
CA MET A 126 -6.50 0.98 0.70
C MET A 126 -6.49 1.99 1.86
N LEU A 127 -6.91 3.23 1.62
CA LEU A 127 -7.04 4.23 2.67
C LEU A 127 -8.04 3.80 3.75
N SER A 128 -9.19 3.25 3.35
CA SER A 128 -10.18 2.70 4.27
C SER A 128 -9.61 1.54 5.09
N MET A 129 -8.91 0.62 4.43
CA MET A 129 -8.34 -0.56 5.09
C MET A 129 -7.18 -0.19 6.02
N THR A 130 -6.30 0.72 5.64
CA THR A 130 -5.20 1.17 6.52
C THR A 130 -5.73 1.95 7.73
N THR A 131 -6.75 2.80 7.56
CA THR A 131 -7.44 3.48 8.68
C THR A 131 -8.06 2.46 9.64
N LEU A 132 -8.68 1.40 9.11
CA LEU A 132 -9.22 0.31 9.92
C LEU A 132 -8.11 -0.41 10.69
N MET A 133 -6.98 -0.74 10.05
CA MET A 133 -5.83 -1.38 10.72
C MET A 133 -5.24 -0.49 11.81
N GLN A 134 -5.10 0.81 11.56
CA GLN A 134 -4.64 1.78 12.56
C GLN A 134 -5.57 1.85 13.78
N SER A 135 -6.84 1.46 13.63
CA SER A 135 -7.82 1.42 14.72
C SER A 135 -7.88 0.08 15.45
N ALA A 136 -7.12 -0.94 15.02
CA ALA A 136 -7.21 -2.32 15.51
C ALA A 136 -6.04 -2.75 16.43
N GLY A 137 -5.23 -1.80 16.90
CA GLY A 137 -4.19 -2.04 17.91
C GLY A 137 -3.01 -2.87 17.41
N PHE A 138 -2.63 -2.73 16.14
CA PHE A 138 -1.38 -3.25 15.60
C PHE A 138 -0.20 -2.35 15.93
N ASP A 139 0.99 -2.95 16.09
CA ASP A 139 2.25 -2.24 16.26
C ASP A 139 2.88 -1.90 14.90
N TYR A 140 2.64 -2.74 13.88
CA TYR A 140 3.15 -2.57 12.52
C TYR A 140 2.06 -2.84 11.48
N ILE A 141 2.00 -1.98 10.46
CA ILE A 141 1.09 -2.12 9.33
C ILE A 141 1.91 -2.11 8.05
N VAL A 142 1.88 -3.21 7.31
CA VAL A 142 2.58 -3.40 6.04
C VAL A 142 1.57 -3.46 4.90
N VAL A 143 1.83 -2.71 3.85
CA VAL A 143 1.09 -2.79 2.59
C VAL A 143 2.04 -3.27 1.50
N GLU A 144 1.78 -4.44 0.93
CA GLU A 144 2.56 -5.01 -0.16
C GLU A 144 1.84 -4.82 -1.50
N THR A 145 2.55 -4.37 -2.52
CA THR A 145 2.07 -4.37 -3.91
C THR A 145 2.71 -5.50 -4.72
N VAL A 146 2.02 -5.96 -5.76
CA VAL A 146 2.48 -7.11 -6.57
C VAL A 146 3.61 -6.77 -7.54
N GLY A 147 3.96 -5.47 -7.67
CA GLY A 147 5.10 -5.06 -8.50
C GLY A 147 4.79 -5.02 -9.99
N VAL A 148 3.53 -4.76 -10.37
CA VAL A 148 3.13 -4.56 -11.76
C VAL A 148 2.22 -3.34 -11.90
N GLY A 149 2.64 -2.38 -12.70
CA GLY A 149 1.83 -1.23 -13.10
C GLY A 149 1.81 -0.05 -12.11
N GLN A 150 0.76 0.77 -12.18
CA GLN A 150 0.62 2.03 -11.42
C GLN A 150 0.50 1.85 -9.90
N SER A 151 0.22 0.64 -9.42
CA SER A 151 0.14 0.35 -7.98
C SER A 151 1.41 0.65 -7.20
N GLU A 152 2.56 0.67 -7.88
CA GLU A 152 3.86 1.01 -7.29
C GLU A 152 3.94 2.49 -6.88
N VAL A 153 3.35 3.38 -7.66
CA VAL A 153 3.29 4.82 -7.37
C VAL A 153 2.17 5.13 -6.37
N GLU A 154 1.06 4.42 -6.47
CA GLU A 154 -0.09 4.63 -5.58
C GLU A 154 0.24 4.33 -4.11
N ILE A 155 1.12 3.35 -3.85
CA ILE A 155 1.52 3.01 -2.48
C ILE A 155 2.26 4.17 -1.80
N ALA A 156 3.03 4.96 -2.54
CA ALA A 156 3.78 6.10 -2.00
C ALA A 156 2.87 7.22 -1.48
N SER A 157 1.67 7.36 -2.05
CA SER A 157 0.68 8.33 -1.57
C SER A 157 -0.03 7.89 -0.28
N LEU A 158 0.05 6.60 0.04
CA LEU A 158 -0.61 5.98 1.19
C LEU A 158 0.34 5.77 2.37
N ALA A 159 1.54 5.25 2.09
CA ALA A 159 2.50 4.82 3.09
C ALA A 159 3.24 6.01 3.73
N ASP A 160 3.56 5.88 5.01
CA ASP A 160 4.43 6.82 5.71
C ASP A 160 5.91 6.58 5.36
N THR A 161 6.26 5.34 5.01
CA THR A 161 7.58 4.95 4.50
C THR A 161 7.44 3.95 3.37
N THR A 162 7.98 4.28 2.20
CA THR A 162 8.00 3.39 1.03
C THR A 162 9.34 2.69 0.93
N VAL A 163 9.30 1.35 1.01
CA VAL A 163 10.45 0.46 0.83
C VAL A 163 10.39 -0.14 -0.57
N VAL A 164 11.41 0.12 -1.39
CA VAL A 164 11.54 -0.46 -2.74
C VAL A 164 12.52 -1.60 -2.69
N VAL A 165 12.05 -2.81 -3.00
CA VAL A 165 12.86 -4.04 -2.98
C VAL A 165 13.34 -4.35 -4.40
N LEU A 166 14.64 -4.43 -4.56
CA LEU A 166 15.35 -4.72 -5.81
C LEU A 166 16.21 -5.97 -5.67
N VAL A 167 16.68 -6.52 -6.78
CA VAL A 167 17.63 -7.63 -6.81
C VAL A 167 18.80 -7.30 -7.75
N PRO A 168 20.00 -7.84 -7.52
CA PRO A 168 21.19 -7.53 -8.31
C PRO A 168 21.20 -8.25 -9.68
N GLU A 169 20.09 -8.21 -10.41
CA GLU A 169 19.93 -8.87 -11.70
C GLU A 169 19.92 -7.85 -12.84
N ALA A 170 20.45 -8.24 -13.99
CA ALA A 170 20.50 -7.37 -15.17
C ALA A 170 19.08 -6.97 -15.62
N GLY A 171 18.82 -5.68 -15.65
CA GLY A 171 17.53 -5.10 -16.08
C GLY A 171 16.77 -4.36 -14.98
N ASP A 172 16.99 -4.66 -13.71
CA ASP A 172 16.28 -3.97 -12.61
C ASP A 172 16.61 -2.46 -12.57
N GLU A 173 17.84 -2.05 -12.90
CA GLU A 173 18.22 -0.63 -13.00
C GLU A 173 17.39 0.12 -14.03
N VAL A 174 17.24 -0.47 -15.23
CA VAL A 174 16.48 0.15 -16.32
C VAL A 174 14.98 0.17 -16.01
N GLN A 175 14.48 -0.86 -15.36
CA GLN A 175 13.10 -0.95 -14.95
C GLN A 175 12.80 0.06 -13.83
N MET A 176 13.69 0.23 -12.87
CA MET A 176 13.61 1.20 -11.78
C MET A 176 13.52 2.64 -12.31
N MET A 177 14.38 3.01 -13.27
CA MET A 177 14.35 4.34 -13.90
C MET A 177 13.06 4.60 -14.68
N LYS A 178 12.52 3.58 -15.35
CA LYS A 178 11.30 3.69 -16.15
C LYS A 178 10.01 3.73 -15.32
N SER A 179 10.01 3.12 -14.14
CA SER A 179 8.81 2.96 -13.30
C SER A 179 8.57 4.11 -12.32
N GLY A 180 9.47 5.10 -12.21
CA GLY A 180 9.38 6.16 -11.21
C GLY A 180 9.69 5.70 -9.78
N LEU A 181 10.26 4.50 -9.60
CA LEU A 181 10.58 3.95 -8.27
C LEU A 181 11.63 4.77 -7.53
N MET A 182 12.51 5.47 -8.27
CA MET A 182 13.51 6.37 -7.70
C MET A 182 12.89 7.55 -6.94
N GLU A 183 11.74 8.03 -7.44
CA GLU A 183 11.07 9.22 -6.89
C GLU A 183 10.24 8.90 -5.64
N ILE A 184 9.80 7.64 -5.49
CA ILE A 184 8.88 7.23 -4.43
C ILE A 184 9.58 6.52 -3.26
N ALA A 185 10.82 6.06 -3.43
CA ALA A 185 11.53 5.29 -2.43
C ALA A 185 12.01 6.18 -1.27
N ASN A 186 11.74 5.75 -0.05
CA ASN A 186 12.37 6.29 1.15
C ASN A 186 13.51 5.37 1.62
N VAL A 187 13.40 4.06 1.35
CA VAL A 187 14.43 3.07 1.62
C VAL A 187 14.50 2.13 0.42
N PHE A 188 15.69 1.90 -0.11
CA PHE A 188 15.97 0.84 -1.06
C PHE A 188 16.50 -0.39 -0.35
N VAL A 189 15.96 -1.55 -0.71
CA VAL A 189 16.48 -2.85 -0.28
C VAL A 189 17.03 -3.58 -1.49
N VAL A 190 18.31 -3.93 -1.46
CA VAL A 190 18.91 -4.86 -2.41
C VAL A 190 18.83 -6.25 -1.77
N ASN A 191 17.79 -6.99 -2.11
CA ASN A 191 17.57 -8.34 -1.61
C ASN A 191 18.36 -9.37 -2.44
N LYS A 192 18.55 -10.58 -1.89
CA LYS A 192 19.39 -11.63 -2.46
C LYS A 192 20.83 -11.13 -2.64
N SER A 193 21.34 -10.43 -1.64
CA SER A 193 22.69 -9.84 -1.68
C SER A 193 23.83 -10.86 -1.60
N ASP A 194 23.51 -12.13 -1.43
CA ASP A 194 24.39 -13.30 -1.62
C ASP A 194 24.74 -13.55 -3.09
N ARG A 195 24.01 -12.96 -4.05
CA ARG A 195 24.26 -13.17 -5.47
C ARG A 195 25.48 -12.42 -5.99
N PRO A 196 26.12 -12.94 -7.06
CA PRO A 196 27.22 -12.23 -7.72
C PRO A 196 26.83 -10.79 -8.10
N ASN A 197 27.78 -9.87 -7.99
CA ASN A 197 27.61 -8.44 -8.33
C ASN A 197 26.66 -7.63 -7.42
N ALA A 198 26.14 -8.19 -6.35
CA ALA A 198 25.25 -7.46 -5.44
C ALA A 198 25.89 -6.17 -4.91
N GLN A 199 27.18 -6.22 -4.51
CA GLN A 199 27.89 -5.04 -4.02
C GLN A 199 28.10 -3.98 -5.11
N ILE A 200 28.32 -4.41 -6.35
CA ILE A 200 28.45 -3.48 -7.51
C ILE A 200 27.13 -2.76 -7.71
N PHE A 201 26.01 -3.51 -7.70
CA PHE A 201 24.66 -2.96 -7.83
C PHE A 201 24.35 -1.95 -6.69
N VAL A 202 24.67 -2.29 -5.44
CA VAL A 202 24.50 -1.39 -4.29
C VAL A 202 25.28 -0.08 -4.47
N ASN A 203 26.54 -0.17 -4.92
CA ASN A 203 27.37 1.02 -5.13
C ASN A 203 26.83 1.90 -6.26
N HIS A 204 26.39 1.29 -7.36
CA HIS A 204 25.78 2.00 -8.47
C HIS A 204 24.46 2.69 -8.05
N LEU A 205 23.60 1.98 -7.32
CA LEU A 205 22.36 2.55 -6.79
C LEU A 205 22.63 3.74 -5.87
N LYS A 206 23.62 3.66 -4.98
CA LYS A 206 24.03 4.78 -4.12
C LYS A 206 24.52 5.98 -4.92
N GLN A 207 25.28 5.75 -5.98
CA GLN A 207 25.73 6.81 -6.88
C GLN A 207 24.55 7.49 -7.57
N MET A 208 23.63 6.71 -8.14
CA MET A 208 22.42 7.24 -8.79
C MET A 208 21.57 8.09 -7.83
N ILE A 209 21.42 7.65 -6.59
CA ILE A 209 20.70 8.41 -5.55
C ILE A 209 21.42 9.75 -5.30
N ALA A 210 22.74 9.73 -5.14
CA ALA A 210 23.51 10.93 -4.88
C ALA A 210 23.45 11.96 -6.04
N GLU A 211 23.38 11.50 -7.28
CA GLU A 211 23.27 12.36 -8.47
C GLU A 211 21.86 12.97 -8.63
N ASN A 212 20.82 12.27 -8.20
CA ASN A 212 19.42 12.66 -8.43
C ASN A 212 18.74 13.31 -7.21
N THR A 213 19.36 13.24 -6.03
CA THR A 213 18.74 13.73 -4.79
C THR A 213 19.45 14.98 -4.28
N SER A 214 18.77 16.12 -4.34
CA SER A 214 19.21 17.39 -3.70
C SER A 214 18.64 17.57 -2.28
N SER A 215 17.85 16.61 -1.80
CA SER A 215 17.14 16.65 -0.53
C SER A 215 18.02 16.22 0.65
N GLN A 216 17.77 16.79 1.83
CA GLN A 216 18.45 16.41 3.08
C GLN A 216 18.13 14.98 3.53
N LEU A 217 17.07 14.35 2.98
CA LEU A 217 16.65 12.99 3.25
C LEU A 217 16.84 12.12 1.99
N ALA A 218 18.11 11.81 1.70
CA ALA A 218 18.39 10.81 0.65
C ALA A 218 17.93 9.43 1.10
N PRO A 219 17.32 8.62 0.17
CA PRO A 219 16.92 7.26 0.49
C PRO A 219 18.08 6.40 0.99
N ALA A 220 17.86 5.65 2.07
CA ALA A 220 18.83 4.68 2.55
C ALA A 220 18.89 3.46 1.62
N VAL A 221 20.07 2.83 1.48
CA VAL A 221 20.25 1.59 0.72
C VAL A 221 20.73 0.49 1.67
N VAL A 222 19.92 -0.56 1.82
CA VAL A 222 20.17 -1.69 2.71
C VAL A 222 20.29 -2.98 1.90
N SER A 223 21.29 -3.80 2.18
CA SER A 223 21.45 -5.14 1.60
C SER A 223 20.77 -6.17 2.50
N THR A 224 20.04 -7.14 1.90
CA THR A 224 19.38 -8.20 2.65
C THR A 224 19.53 -9.57 1.97
N ILE A 225 19.53 -10.63 2.80
CA ILE A 225 19.29 -12.01 2.39
C ILE A 225 18.05 -12.46 3.16
N ALA A 226 16.88 -12.18 2.59
CA ALA A 226 15.60 -12.34 3.30
C ALA A 226 15.33 -13.78 3.77
N THR A 227 15.85 -14.80 3.06
CA THR A 227 15.74 -16.21 3.44
C THR A 227 16.50 -16.55 4.73
N GLU A 228 17.55 -15.79 5.02
CA GLU A 228 18.40 -15.99 6.20
C GLU A 228 18.19 -14.93 7.28
N ARG A 229 17.25 -14.01 7.04
CA ARG A 229 16.96 -12.84 7.88
C ARG A 229 18.15 -11.88 8.01
N GLU A 230 19.18 -12.01 7.16
CA GLU A 230 20.33 -11.14 7.17
C GLU A 230 19.95 -9.75 6.64
N GLY A 231 20.44 -8.68 7.30
CA GLY A 231 20.16 -7.28 6.96
C GLY A 231 18.77 -6.77 7.39
N THR A 232 17.88 -7.63 7.96
CA THR A 232 16.54 -7.19 8.40
C THR A 232 16.59 -6.17 9.54
N SER A 233 17.53 -6.31 10.49
CA SER A 233 17.74 -5.35 11.58
C SER A 233 18.17 -3.97 11.04
N ASP A 234 19.02 -3.93 10.03
CA ASP A 234 19.48 -2.66 9.43
C ASP A 234 18.36 -2.02 8.60
N LEU A 235 17.52 -2.83 7.96
CA LEU A 235 16.30 -2.35 7.29
C LEU A 235 15.35 -1.70 8.30
N LEU A 236 15.09 -2.34 9.44
CA LEU A 236 14.23 -1.78 10.49
C LEU A 236 14.76 -0.45 11.00
N LYS A 237 16.07 -0.36 11.29
CA LYS A 237 16.71 0.91 11.69
C LYS A 237 16.56 2.01 10.63
N ALA A 238 16.72 1.67 9.35
CA ALA A 238 16.56 2.63 8.25
C ALA A 238 15.11 3.14 8.14
N ILE A 239 14.12 2.26 8.32
CA ILE A 239 12.70 2.61 8.35
C ILE A 239 12.39 3.52 9.53
N GLU A 240 12.83 3.15 10.74
CA GLU A 240 12.63 3.94 11.95
C GLU A 240 13.29 5.32 11.85
N ALA A 241 14.51 5.40 11.31
CA ALA A 241 15.19 6.67 11.10
C ALA A 241 14.41 7.59 10.14
N HIS A 242 13.86 7.03 9.05
CA HIS A 242 13.01 7.79 8.14
C HIS A 242 11.73 8.25 8.84
N GLN A 243 11.04 7.37 9.57
CA GLN A 243 9.81 7.70 10.30
C GLN A 243 10.02 8.80 11.34
N LEU A 244 11.13 8.77 12.07
CA LEU A 244 11.50 9.80 13.03
C LEU A 244 11.73 11.15 12.35
N ALA A 245 12.42 11.16 11.21
CA ALA A 245 12.67 12.38 10.44
C ALA A 245 11.38 12.99 9.88
N MET A 246 10.34 12.17 9.65
CA MET A 246 9.04 12.60 9.11
C MET A 246 8.05 13.10 10.19
N GLN A 247 8.29 12.84 11.49
CA GLN A 247 7.28 13.05 12.54
C GLN A 247 6.78 14.50 12.65
N ASP A 248 7.63 15.49 12.43
CA ASP A 248 7.30 16.91 12.62
C ASP A 248 7.39 17.75 11.32
N GLY A 249 7.56 17.11 10.16
CA GLY A 249 7.87 17.77 8.90
C GLY A 249 6.67 18.28 8.11
N LEU A 250 6.94 19.25 7.21
CA LEU A 250 6.02 19.68 6.16
C LEU A 250 5.52 18.51 5.30
N GLN A 251 6.36 17.52 5.08
CA GLN A 251 6.06 16.32 4.28
C GLN A 251 4.89 15.51 4.85
N LYS A 252 4.81 15.34 6.19
CA LYS A 252 3.67 14.66 6.82
C LYS A 252 2.36 15.43 6.62
N LYS A 253 2.40 16.75 6.71
CA LYS A 253 1.23 17.60 6.45
C LYS A 253 0.79 17.51 4.99
N GLU A 254 1.72 17.48 4.05
CA GLU A 254 1.45 17.35 2.63
C GLU A 254 0.86 15.97 2.30
N MET A 255 1.36 14.91 2.91
CA MET A 255 0.79 13.56 2.79
C MET A 255 -0.66 13.53 3.30
N PHE A 256 -0.97 14.11 4.47
CA PHE A 256 -2.35 14.20 4.95
C PHE A 256 -3.22 15.05 4.05
N PHE A 257 -2.70 16.17 3.54
CA PHE A 257 -3.41 17.01 2.57
C PHE A 257 -3.81 16.19 1.33
N ASN A 258 -2.88 15.43 0.76
CA ASN A 258 -3.15 14.59 -0.40
C ASN A 258 -4.21 13.52 -0.09
N LYS A 259 -4.14 12.85 1.07
CA LYS A 259 -5.17 11.89 1.53
C LYS A 259 -6.56 12.56 1.64
N VAL A 260 -6.63 13.75 2.22
CA VAL A 260 -7.89 14.51 2.35
C VAL A 260 -8.44 14.92 0.99
N VAL A 261 -7.60 15.41 0.08
CA VAL A 261 -8.02 15.78 -1.28
C VAL A 261 -8.59 14.57 -2.03
N GLN A 262 -7.94 13.42 -1.91
CA GLN A 262 -8.44 12.18 -2.52
C GLN A 262 -9.80 11.76 -1.96
N LEU A 263 -10.01 11.86 -0.63
CA LEU A 263 -11.30 11.59 0.01
C LEU A 263 -12.40 12.53 -0.51
N ILE A 264 -12.09 13.82 -0.65
CA ILE A 264 -13.03 14.80 -1.18
C ILE A 264 -13.39 14.49 -2.63
N MET A 265 -12.39 14.19 -3.48
CA MET A 265 -12.61 13.83 -4.87
C MET A 265 -13.49 12.58 -4.99
N ALA A 266 -13.18 11.53 -4.24
CA ALA A 266 -13.96 10.30 -4.23
C ALA A 266 -15.40 10.52 -3.74
N SER A 267 -15.58 11.32 -2.68
CA SER A 267 -16.91 11.67 -2.18
C SER A 267 -17.74 12.43 -3.24
N LYS A 268 -17.12 13.34 -3.97
CA LYS A 268 -17.79 14.06 -5.07
C LYS A 268 -18.12 13.13 -6.24
N MET A 269 -17.21 12.24 -6.63
CA MET A 269 -17.45 11.25 -7.68
C MET A 269 -18.59 10.27 -7.32
N ASN A 270 -18.74 9.90 -6.05
CA ASN A 270 -19.84 9.04 -5.61
C ASN A 270 -21.24 9.70 -5.77
N GLN A 271 -21.28 11.02 -5.93
CA GLN A 271 -22.53 11.76 -6.20
C GLN A 271 -22.89 11.76 -7.70
N VAL A 272 -21.98 11.36 -8.57
CA VAL A 272 -22.18 11.30 -10.01
C VAL A 272 -22.77 9.95 -10.40
N ASP A 273 -23.94 9.97 -11.04
CA ASP A 273 -24.58 8.77 -11.60
C ASP A 273 -23.85 8.35 -12.89
N ILE A 274 -22.88 7.43 -12.75
CA ILE A 274 -22.05 6.94 -13.83
C ILE A 274 -22.85 6.23 -14.93
N GLU A 275 -23.91 5.51 -14.57
CA GLU A 275 -24.76 4.84 -15.57
C GLU A 275 -25.56 5.87 -16.40
N LYS A 276 -26.01 6.93 -15.77
CA LYS A 276 -26.61 8.07 -16.48
C LYS A 276 -25.59 8.76 -17.39
N VAL A 277 -24.34 8.93 -16.94
CA VAL A 277 -23.26 9.48 -17.80
C VAL A 277 -23.03 8.60 -19.02
N LYS A 278 -22.89 7.28 -18.84
CA LYS A 278 -22.68 6.33 -19.93
C LYS A 278 -23.85 6.35 -20.94
N THR A 279 -25.07 6.29 -20.43
CA THR A 279 -26.28 6.29 -21.27
C THR A 279 -26.38 7.58 -22.08
N SER A 280 -26.18 8.73 -21.42
CA SER A 280 -26.22 10.03 -22.10
C SER A 280 -25.07 10.18 -23.10
N LEU A 281 -23.87 9.72 -22.77
CA LEU A 281 -22.71 9.77 -23.67
C LEU A 281 -22.95 8.96 -24.95
N ALA A 282 -23.53 7.77 -24.82
CA ALA A 282 -23.84 6.92 -25.99
C ALA A 282 -24.75 7.62 -27.01
N LEU A 283 -25.63 8.53 -26.57
CA LEU A 283 -26.54 9.31 -27.41
C LEU A 283 -25.86 10.55 -28.03
N GLU A 284 -24.90 11.13 -27.29
CA GLU A 284 -24.32 12.43 -27.66
C GLU A 284 -22.98 12.31 -28.42
N CYS A 285 -22.17 11.28 -28.16
CA CYS A 285 -20.81 11.16 -28.68
C CYS A 285 -20.74 11.01 -30.23
N THR A 286 -21.84 10.62 -30.89
CA THR A 286 -21.91 10.48 -32.33
C THR A 286 -22.29 11.78 -33.07
N LYS A 287 -22.65 12.84 -32.34
CA LYS A 287 -23.01 14.12 -32.95
C LYS A 287 -21.78 14.84 -33.49
N ALA A 288 -21.89 15.46 -34.67
CA ALA A 288 -20.78 16.14 -35.34
C ALA A 288 -20.10 17.24 -34.49
N ASN A 289 -20.85 17.86 -33.55
CA ASN A 289 -20.35 18.94 -32.70
C ASN A 289 -20.16 18.48 -31.26
N PHE A 290 -19.97 17.18 -31.00
CA PHE A 290 -19.73 16.68 -29.65
C PHE A 290 -18.45 17.28 -29.06
N ASN A 291 -18.57 17.82 -27.85
CA ASN A 291 -17.45 18.35 -27.08
C ASN A 291 -17.45 17.75 -25.67
N VAL A 292 -16.44 16.96 -25.39
CA VAL A 292 -16.31 16.21 -24.10
C VAL A 292 -16.34 17.14 -22.89
N PHE A 293 -15.75 18.33 -22.98
CA PHE A 293 -15.72 19.29 -21.87
C PHE A 293 -17.12 19.86 -21.58
N LYS A 294 -17.85 20.26 -22.64
CA LYS A 294 -19.23 20.74 -22.49
C LYS A 294 -20.16 19.64 -21.98
N PHE A 295 -19.96 18.42 -22.46
CA PHE A 295 -20.75 17.27 -22.01
C PHE A 295 -20.50 16.99 -20.53
N ALA A 296 -19.23 16.95 -20.09
CA ALA A 296 -18.89 16.72 -18.68
C ALA A 296 -19.54 17.74 -17.75
N GLN A 297 -19.59 19.02 -18.11
CA GLN A 297 -20.21 20.10 -17.32
C GLN A 297 -21.71 19.86 -17.01
N THR A 298 -22.38 18.97 -17.70
CA THR A 298 -23.81 18.65 -17.44
C THR A 298 -24.00 17.75 -16.22
N PHE A 299 -22.92 17.26 -15.61
CA PHE A 299 -22.95 16.29 -14.51
C PHE A 299 -22.29 16.79 -13.20
N TYR A 300 -21.77 18.03 -13.19
CA TYR A 300 -21.26 18.67 -11.97
C TYR A 300 -21.61 20.15 -11.86
#